data_ec764943a748a319907338cb41062e6e
#
_entry.id   ec764943a748a319907338cb41062e6e
#
_cell.length_a   1.000
_cell.length_b   1.000
_cell.length_c   1.000
_cell.angle_alpha   90.00
_cell.angle_beta   90.00
_cell.angle_gamma   90.00
#
_symmetry.space_group_name_H-M   'P 1'
#
loop_
_entity.id
_entity.type
_entity.pdbx_description
1 polymer ?
#
loop_
_entity_poly.entity_id
_entity_poly.type
_entity_poly.pdbx_seq_one_letter_code
_entity_poly.pdbx_strand_id
1 'polypeptide(L)'
;MHQHIQVHPPGRSNILSDYTFTFYLQTTDEVSGDEGCIVFEDENKQRHKFLPKVGDIFIFPADIRHTAIPTPMSEKKRIVYAGSFCIDIENQKKIEKQII
;
A
#
# COMPACT_ATOMS: atom_id res chain seq x y z
N MET A 1 -11.56 0.84 -7.47
CA MET A 1 -10.60 0.48 -6.41
C MET A 1 -10.99 -0.83 -5.79
N HIS A 2 -10.10 -1.76 -5.75
CA HIS A 2 -10.33 -2.99 -5.03
C HIS A 2 -10.17 -2.79 -3.55
N GLN A 3 -11.22 -3.09 -2.85
CA GLN A 3 -11.17 -3.11 -1.41
C GLN A 3 -11.07 -4.57 -0.97
N HIS A 4 -9.94 -4.94 -0.42
CA HIS A 4 -9.75 -6.26 0.14
C HIS A 4 -10.22 -6.23 1.58
N ILE A 5 -11.30 -6.95 1.83
CA ILE A 5 -11.74 -7.19 3.20
C ILE A 5 -11.15 -8.51 3.62
N GLN A 6 -10.18 -8.47 4.50
CA GLN A 6 -9.69 -9.67 5.13
C GLN A 6 -10.48 -9.91 6.40
N VAL A 7 -11.22 -11.01 6.40
CA VAL A 7 -11.96 -11.43 7.57
C VAL A 7 -11.09 -12.42 8.35
N HIS A 8 -10.66 -12.00 9.53
CA HIS A 8 -9.94 -12.89 10.41
C HIS A 8 -10.90 -13.89 11.05
N PRO A 9 -10.57 -15.18 11.04
CA PRO A 9 -11.38 -16.17 11.76
C PRO A 9 -11.46 -15.82 13.25
N PRO A 10 -12.58 -16.12 13.91
CA PRO A 10 -12.69 -15.94 15.35
C PRO A 10 -11.58 -16.66 16.09
N GLY A 11 -10.99 -16.02 17.08
CA GLY A 11 -9.91 -16.59 17.87
C GLY A 11 -8.52 -16.45 17.26
N ARG A 12 -8.40 -15.80 16.11
CA ARG A 12 -7.10 -15.54 15.51
C ARG A 12 -6.32 -14.55 16.37
N SER A 13 -5.06 -14.85 16.57
CA SER A 13 -4.19 -14.09 17.45
C SER A 13 -3.84 -12.72 16.92
N ASN A 14 -3.55 -11.76 17.83
CA ASN A 14 -3.06 -10.41 17.52
C ASN A 14 -1.64 -10.40 16.93
N ILE A 15 -1.00 -11.55 16.83
CA ILE A 15 0.35 -11.65 16.25
C ILE A 15 0.36 -11.53 14.72
N LEU A 16 -0.82 -11.54 14.09
CA LEU A 16 -0.94 -11.40 12.65
C LEU A 16 -1.24 -9.94 12.31
N SER A 17 -0.51 -9.42 11.34
CA SER A 17 -0.72 -8.08 10.81
C SER A 17 -0.96 -8.14 9.32
N ASP A 18 -1.95 -7.39 8.86
CA ASP A 18 -2.29 -7.30 7.45
C ASP A 18 -1.65 -6.07 6.85
N TYR A 19 -1.07 -6.26 5.70
CA TYR A 19 -0.42 -5.22 4.92
C TYR A 19 -0.91 -5.22 3.49
N THR A 20 -0.87 -4.05 2.89
CA THR A 20 -1.14 -3.86 1.47
C THR A 20 0.12 -3.35 0.82
N PHE A 21 0.35 -3.73 -0.43
CA PHE A 21 1.43 -3.17 -1.22
C PHE A 21 0.92 -2.68 -2.57
N THR A 22 1.60 -1.67 -3.10
CA THR A 22 1.41 -1.18 -4.46
C THR A 22 2.76 -1.07 -5.13
N PHE A 23 2.89 -1.69 -6.30
CA PHE A 23 4.11 -1.66 -7.10
C PHE A 23 3.81 -1.01 -8.44
N TYR A 24 4.59 0.02 -8.78
CA TYR A 24 4.31 0.86 -9.94
C TYR A 24 5.14 0.40 -11.14
N LEU A 25 4.45 -0.20 -12.11
CA LEU A 25 5.05 -0.74 -13.33
C LEU A 25 5.12 0.31 -14.42
N GLN A 26 4.17 1.22 -14.46
CA GLN A 26 4.13 2.33 -15.40
C GLN A 26 3.47 3.52 -14.74
N THR A 27 4.10 4.69 -14.88
CA THR A 27 3.56 5.95 -14.41
C THR A 27 3.54 6.95 -15.55
N THR A 28 2.93 8.11 -15.29
CA THR A 28 2.93 9.21 -16.24
C THR A 28 3.47 10.47 -15.57
N ASP A 29 4.20 11.27 -16.32
CA ASP A 29 4.61 12.62 -15.92
C ASP A 29 3.63 13.69 -16.45
N GLU A 30 2.58 13.29 -17.15
CA GLU A 30 1.49 14.17 -17.58
C GLU A 30 0.53 14.41 -16.42
N VAL A 31 1.02 15.06 -15.37
CA VAL A 31 0.29 15.30 -14.15
C VAL A 31 0.31 16.78 -13.78
N SER A 32 -0.74 17.20 -13.11
CA SER A 32 -0.93 18.57 -12.64
C SER A 32 -1.32 18.54 -11.17
N GLY A 33 -0.72 19.39 -10.37
CA GLY A 33 -1.02 19.42 -8.94
C GLY A 33 -0.74 18.09 -8.27
N ASP A 34 -1.74 17.52 -7.62
CA ASP A 34 -1.63 16.25 -6.89
C ASP A 34 -1.99 15.02 -7.73
N GLU A 35 -2.25 15.20 -9.01
CA GLU A 35 -2.59 14.07 -9.89
C GLU A 35 -1.51 13.01 -9.87
N GLY A 36 -1.92 11.76 -9.83
CA GLY A 36 -1.03 10.62 -9.81
C GLY A 36 -0.47 10.26 -8.44
N CYS A 37 -0.68 11.10 -7.42
CA CYS A 37 -0.20 10.84 -6.09
C CYS A 37 -0.98 9.72 -5.40
N ILE A 38 -0.28 8.96 -4.55
CA ILE A 38 -0.91 8.17 -3.52
C ILE A 38 -0.89 8.99 -2.23
N VAL A 39 -2.02 9.03 -1.54
CA VAL A 39 -2.19 9.85 -0.34
C VAL A 39 -2.56 8.94 0.81
N PHE A 40 -1.83 9.07 1.90
CA PHE A 40 -2.11 8.37 3.16
C PHE A 40 -2.57 9.37 4.20
N GLU A 41 -3.56 8.98 4.99
CA GLU A 41 -4.03 9.77 6.12
C GLU A 41 -3.65 9.06 7.41
N ASP A 42 -2.91 9.74 8.28
CA ASP A 42 -2.49 9.18 9.55
C ASP A 42 -3.56 9.32 10.65
N GLU A 43 -3.24 8.86 11.85
CA GLU A 43 -4.15 8.89 12.99
C GLU A 43 -4.56 10.31 13.39
N ASN A 44 -3.72 11.28 13.11
CA ASN A 44 -3.97 12.70 13.39
C ASN A 44 -4.68 13.40 12.23
N LYS A 45 -5.16 12.63 11.23
CA LYS A 45 -5.81 13.12 10.02
C LYS A 45 -4.90 13.99 9.15
N GLN A 46 -3.59 13.85 9.32
CA GLN A 46 -2.63 14.49 8.44
C GLN A 46 -2.44 13.65 7.19
N ARG A 47 -2.33 14.31 6.06
CA ARG A 47 -2.18 13.66 4.76
C ARG A 47 -0.73 13.69 4.32
N HIS A 48 -0.27 12.55 3.84
CA HIS A 48 1.07 12.37 3.30
C HIS A 48 0.95 11.96 1.85
N LYS A 49 1.46 12.80 0.94
CA LYS A 49 1.33 12.61 -0.50
C LYS A 49 2.66 12.21 -1.09
N PHE A 50 2.62 11.21 -1.97
CA PHE A 50 3.79 10.72 -2.69
C PHE A 50 3.45 10.57 -4.16
N LEU A 51 4.30 11.09 -5.04
CA LEU A 51 4.17 10.84 -6.47
C LEU A 51 5.02 9.63 -6.83
N PRO A 52 4.41 8.47 -7.12
CA PRO A 52 5.18 7.26 -7.41
C PRO A 52 5.90 7.35 -8.73
N LYS A 53 7.07 6.73 -8.78
CA LYS A 53 7.86 6.54 -9.99
C LYS A 53 7.91 5.06 -10.33
N VAL A 54 8.21 4.75 -11.59
CA VAL A 54 8.37 3.36 -12.03
C VAL A 54 9.39 2.65 -11.15
N GLY A 55 9.00 1.49 -10.65
CA GLY A 55 9.82 0.68 -9.76
C GLY A 55 9.57 0.94 -8.28
N ASP A 56 8.83 2.00 -7.93
CA ASP A 56 8.49 2.25 -6.53
C ASP A 56 7.51 1.20 -6.01
N ILE A 57 7.71 0.85 -4.76
CA ILE A 57 6.80 -0.01 -4.03
C ILE A 57 6.44 0.67 -2.70
N PHE A 58 5.16 0.70 -2.39
CA PHE A 58 4.66 1.18 -1.11
C PHE A 58 4.07 0.01 -0.35
N ILE A 59 4.47 -0.15 0.90
CA ILE A 59 3.95 -1.16 1.81
C ILE A 59 3.38 -0.45 3.00
N PHE A 60 2.13 -0.72 3.32
CA PHE A 60 1.44 -0.01 4.38
C PHE A 60 0.42 -0.91 5.07
N PRO A 61 0.05 -0.59 6.32
CA PRO A 61 -1.00 -1.33 7.01
C PRO A 61 -2.30 -1.32 6.22
N ALA A 62 -2.98 -2.47 6.17
CA ALA A 62 -4.19 -2.61 5.36
C ALA A 62 -5.33 -1.70 5.82
N ASP A 63 -5.31 -1.28 7.08
CA ASP A 63 -6.34 -0.42 7.67
C ASP A 63 -6.03 1.08 7.57
N ILE A 64 -4.87 1.46 7.06
CA ILE A 64 -4.57 2.88 6.88
C ILE A 64 -5.45 3.47 5.77
N ARG A 65 -5.97 4.66 6.01
CA ARG A 65 -6.77 5.36 5.03
C ARG A 65 -5.89 5.87 3.91
N HIS A 66 -6.21 5.50 2.67
CA HIS A 66 -5.42 5.89 1.52
C HIS A 66 -6.29 6.08 0.30
N THR A 67 -5.80 6.87 -0.64
CA THR A 67 -6.45 7.09 -1.93
C THR A 67 -5.40 7.33 -3.00
N ALA A 68 -5.74 6.95 -4.23
CA ALA A 68 -4.93 7.25 -5.41
C ALA A 68 -5.63 8.33 -6.22
N ILE A 69 -4.93 9.42 -6.48
CA ILE A 69 -5.49 10.52 -7.25
C ILE A 69 -5.35 10.20 -8.74
N PRO A 70 -6.45 10.21 -9.51
CA PRO A 70 -6.39 9.85 -10.91
C PRO A 70 -5.64 10.86 -11.77
N THR A 71 -5.30 10.43 -12.98
CA THR A 71 -4.61 11.27 -13.98
C THR A 71 -5.50 11.39 -15.23
N PRO A 72 -6.63 12.12 -15.14
CA PRO A 72 -7.67 12.04 -16.16
C PRO A 72 -7.27 12.60 -17.52
N MET A 73 -6.30 13.53 -17.55
CA MET A 73 -5.86 14.15 -18.78
C MET A 73 -4.65 13.47 -19.41
N SER A 74 -4.11 12.43 -18.79
CA SER A 74 -2.97 11.71 -19.32
C SER A 74 -3.40 10.67 -20.34
N GLU A 75 -2.74 10.63 -21.47
CA GLU A 75 -2.91 9.57 -22.46
C GLU A 75 -2.15 8.30 -22.05
N LYS A 76 -1.09 8.45 -21.26
CA LYS A 76 -0.30 7.34 -20.76
C LYS A 76 -0.95 6.77 -19.51
N LYS A 77 -1.33 5.51 -19.55
CA LYS A 77 -1.97 4.82 -18.44
C LYS A 77 -0.96 4.46 -17.36
N ARG A 78 -1.37 4.59 -16.11
CA ARG A 78 -0.64 4.00 -14.99
C ARG A 78 -0.95 2.52 -14.89
N ILE A 79 0.08 1.73 -14.63
CA ILE A 79 -0.05 0.30 -14.37
C ILE A 79 0.52 0.04 -12.99
N VAL A 80 -0.35 -0.43 -12.10
CA VAL A 80 0.00 -0.68 -10.71
C VAL A 80 -0.37 -2.11 -10.36
N TYR A 81 0.58 -2.83 -9.80
CA TYR A 81 0.33 -4.14 -9.25
C TYR A 81 0.12 -4.00 -7.75
N ALA A 82 -1.06 -4.40 -7.27
CA ALA A 82 -1.42 -4.24 -5.87
C ALA A 82 -1.86 -5.57 -5.28
N GLY A 83 -1.58 -5.75 -4.00
CA GLY A 83 -1.97 -6.96 -3.29
C GLY A 83 -1.94 -6.75 -1.79
N SER A 84 -2.31 -7.81 -1.09
CA SER A 84 -2.31 -7.82 0.37
C SER A 84 -1.61 -9.05 0.88
N PHE A 85 -0.99 -8.93 2.03
CA PHE A 85 -0.36 -10.06 2.70
C PHE A 85 -0.48 -9.93 4.21
N CYS A 86 -0.30 -11.04 4.87
CA CYS A 86 -0.40 -11.13 6.32
C CYS A 86 0.96 -11.52 6.88
N ILE A 87 1.42 -10.81 7.91
CA ILE A 87 2.68 -11.13 8.57
C ILE A 87 2.38 -11.81 9.90
N ASP A 88 2.94 -13.00 10.07
CA ASP A 88 2.96 -13.69 11.36
C ASP A 88 4.19 -13.21 12.13
N ILE A 89 3.96 -12.36 13.11
CA ILE A 89 5.03 -11.70 13.85
C ILE A 89 5.87 -12.70 14.64
N GLU A 90 5.28 -13.76 15.18
CA GLU A 90 6.04 -14.78 15.90
C GLU A 90 6.98 -15.57 14.98
N ASN A 91 6.49 -15.98 13.83
CA ASN A 91 7.32 -16.66 12.85
C ASN A 91 8.42 -15.76 12.30
N GLN A 92 8.12 -14.50 12.10
CA GLN A 92 9.11 -13.51 11.68
C GLN A 92 10.25 -13.40 12.70
N LYS A 93 9.94 -13.32 13.98
CA LYS A 93 10.94 -13.27 15.04
C LYS A 93 11.83 -14.51 15.07
N LYS A 94 11.25 -15.69 14.83
CA LYS A 94 12.01 -16.94 14.75
C LYS A 94 12.97 -16.94 13.56
N ILE A 95 12.53 -16.45 12.42
CA ILE A 95 13.36 -16.35 11.22
C ILE A 95 14.51 -15.37 11.46
N GLU A 96 14.26 -14.23 12.05
CA GLU A 96 15.28 -13.24 12.38
C GLU A 96 16.35 -13.82 13.30
N LYS A 97 15.95 -14.61 14.29
CA LYS A 97 16.90 -15.29 15.18
C LYS A 97 17.75 -16.32 14.46
N GLN A 98 17.25 -16.93 13.40
CA GLN A 98 18.01 -17.92 12.62
C GLN A 98 19.02 -17.27 11.68
N ILE A 99 18.75 -16.06 11.23
CA ILE A 99 19.64 -15.35 10.32
C ILE A 99 20.82 -14.72 11.05
N ILE A 100 20.64 -14.37 12.29
CA ILE A 100 21.68 -13.80 13.14
C ILE A 100 22.57 -14.91 13.71
#